data_14677e7867e026bd3f303d4660a6e4b2
#
_entry.id   14677e7867e026bd3f303d4660a6e4b2
#
_cell.length_a   1.000
_cell.length_b   1.000
_cell.length_c   1.000
_cell.angle_alpha   90.00
_cell.angle_beta   90.00
_cell.angle_gamma   90.00
#
_symmetry.space_group_name_H-M   'P 1'
#
loop_
_entity.id
_entity.type
_entity.pdbx_description
1 polymer ?
#
loop_
_entity_poly.entity_id
_entity_poly.type
_entity_poly.pdbx_seq_one_letter_code
_entity_poly.pdbx_strand_id
1 'polypeptide(L)'
;ELLANNKEAKDYINLKLTNAKVLYVNSYKGTVNTYVREGDTAIEMRTLGIDMPVNSIISGTVKVNLAYDAGIPYLSASKETNGENLKITESNEAAEPVIATVKDILDGKYTNDLIKIKEFTFSKEEYTTGKFNYYANDGENKIMIYDKFSGIGGVSKLTEGEKYTLTGIFGVIFRGIPEVLPIKAVE
;
A
#
# COMPACT_ATOMS: atom_id res chain seq x y z
N GLU A 1 -9.12 14.00 -6.98
CA GLU A 1 -10.45 14.61 -6.70
C GLU A 1 -11.28 13.81 -5.69
N LEU A 2 -11.41 12.46 -5.83
CA LEU A 2 -12.25 11.65 -4.94
C LEU A 2 -11.93 11.88 -3.47
N LEU A 3 -10.67 11.69 -3.08
CA LEU A 3 -10.23 11.80 -1.67
C LEU A 3 -10.19 13.25 -1.18
N ALA A 4 -9.97 14.22 -2.07
CA ALA A 4 -10.00 15.63 -1.71
C ALA A 4 -11.41 16.11 -1.32
N ASN A 5 -12.43 15.54 -1.98
CA ASN A 5 -13.83 15.93 -1.82
C ASN A 5 -14.61 15.08 -0.81
N ASN A 6 -14.04 13.94 -0.36
CA ASN A 6 -14.70 13.04 0.58
C ASN A 6 -13.76 12.69 1.72
N LYS A 7 -14.02 13.26 2.89
CA LYS A 7 -13.27 12.99 4.14
C LYS A 7 -13.89 11.90 4.99
N GLU A 8 -15.05 11.39 4.58
CA GLU A 8 -15.84 10.40 5.30
C GLU A 8 -16.21 9.24 4.37
N ALA A 9 -16.60 8.11 4.96
CA ALA A 9 -17.09 6.95 4.22
C ALA A 9 -18.30 7.33 3.35
N LYS A 10 -18.37 6.77 2.16
CA LYS A 10 -19.45 7.03 1.20
C LYS A 10 -19.73 5.82 0.34
N ASP A 11 -21.01 5.46 0.26
CA ASP A 11 -21.47 4.37 -0.57
C ASP A 11 -21.78 4.82 -2.01
N TYR A 12 -21.71 3.86 -2.93
CA TYR A 12 -22.14 4.01 -4.33
C TYR A 12 -21.47 5.15 -5.10
N ILE A 13 -20.15 5.27 -4.93
CA ILE A 13 -19.35 6.25 -5.67
C ILE A 13 -19.07 5.73 -7.09
N ASN A 14 -19.27 6.57 -8.10
CA ASN A 14 -18.76 6.34 -9.44
C ASN A 14 -17.29 6.77 -9.50
N LEU A 15 -16.37 5.82 -9.34
CA LEU A 15 -14.95 6.06 -9.52
C LEU A 15 -14.62 6.09 -11.01
N LYS A 16 -14.12 7.20 -11.50
CA LYS A 16 -13.59 7.33 -12.86
C LYS A 16 -12.07 7.25 -12.80
N LEU A 17 -11.51 6.31 -13.56
CA LEU A 17 -10.09 6.13 -13.76
C LEU A 17 -9.73 6.49 -15.20
N THR A 18 -8.63 7.18 -15.41
CA THR A 18 -8.17 7.62 -16.73
C THR A 18 -6.94 6.83 -17.17
N ASN A 19 -5.99 6.66 -16.27
CA ASN A 19 -4.72 5.97 -16.53
C ASN A 19 -4.11 5.44 -15.21
N ALA A 20 -4.92 4.72 -14.42
CA ALA A 20 -4.48 4.22 -13.14
C ALA A 20 -3.55 3.02 -13.31
N LYS A 21 -2.36 3.08 -12.72
CA LYS A 21 -1.36 2.02 -12.72
C LYS A 21 -1.57 1.07 -11.55
N VAL A 22 -1.64 -0.23 -11.80
CA VAL A 22 -1.64 -1.25 -10.75
C VAL A 22 -0.22 -1.39 -10.20
N LEU A 23 -0.05 -1.07 -8.92
CA LEU A 23 1.23 -1.07 -8.21
C LEU A 23 1.58 -2.44 -7.64
N TYR A 24 0.60 -3.06 -6.99
CA TYR A 24 0.73 -4.33 -6.30
C TYR A 24 -0.61 -5.01 -6.12
N VAL A 25 -0.61 -6.33 -6.12
CA VAL A 25 -1.78 -7.16 -5.84
C VAL A 25 -1.42 -8.17 -4.78
N ASN A 26 -2.17 -8.18 -3.69
CA ASN A 26 -2.05 -9.18 -2.64
C ASN A 26 -3.28 -10.08 -2.64
N SER A 27 -3.05 -11.38 -2.73
CA SER A 27 -4.10 -12.39 -2.58
C SER A 27 -3.83 -13.25 -1.35
N TYR A 28 -4.74 -13.21 -0.38
CA TYR A 28 -4.64 -14.00 0.83
C TYR A 28 -6.01 -14.53 1.25
N LYS A 29 -6.14 -15.85 1.38
CA LYS A 29 -7.38 -16.54 1.80
C LYS A 29 -8.64 -16.11 1.03
N GLY A 30 -8.52 -15.91 -0.28
CA GLY A 30 -9.63 -15.51 -1.14
C GLY A 30 -9.94 -14.01 -1.12
N THR A 31 -9.22 -13.22 -0.33
CA THR A 31 -9.30 -11.75 -0.36
C THR A 31 -8.23 -11.23 -1.31
N VAL A 32 -8.62 -10.40 -2.28
CA VAL A 32 -7.70 -9.75 -3.22
C VAL A 32 -7.71 -8.25 -2.97
N ASN A 33 -6.57 -7.72 -2.62
CA ASN A 33 -6.35 -6.29 -2.44
C ASN A 33 -5.42 -5.78 -3.52
N THR A 34 -5.89 -4.81 -4.27
CA THR A 34 -5.15 -4.19 -5.38
C THR A 34 -4.82 -2.75 -5.03
N TYR A 35 -3.55 -2.38 -5.13
CA TYR A 35 -3.09 -1.02 -4.93
C TYR A 35 -2.89 -0.36 -6.28
N VAL A 36 -3.53 0.79 -6.48
CA VAL A 36 -3.47 1.53 -7.75
C VAL A 36 -3.05 2.98 -7.53
N ARG A 37 -2.36 3.56 -8.50
CA ARG A 37 -1.98 4.98 -8.51
C ARG A 37 -2.46 5.66 -9.79
N GLU A 38 -3.07 6.82 -9.64
CA GLU A 38 -3.35 7.75 -10.73
C GLU A 38 -2.84 9.14 -10.37
N GLY A 39 -1.93 9.68 -11.19
CA GLY A 39 -1.18 10.89 -10.83
C GLY A 39 -0.40 10.68 -9.53
N ASP A 40 -0.59 11.60 -8.58
CA ASP A 40 0.08 11.57 -7.27
C ASP A 40 -0.77 10.92 -6.17
N THR A 41 -1.84 10.22 -6.54
CA THR A 41 -2.76 9.63 -5.58
C THR A 41 -2.82 8.12 -5.75
N ALA A 42 -2.55 7.40 -4.67
CA ALA A 42 -2.73 5.96 -4.61
C ALA A 42 -3.88 5.56 -3.69
N ILE A 43 -4.50 4.41 -3.95
CA ILE A 43 -5.58 3.86 -3.14
C ILE A 43 -5.58 2.34 -3.16
N GLU A 44 -5.97 1.73 -2.05
CA GLU A 44 -6.24 0.30 -1.94
C GLU A 44 -7.66 0.00 -2.39
N MET A 45 -7.83 -0.99 -3.27
CA MET A 45 -9.11 -1.58 -3.69
C MET A 45 -9.24 -2.97 -3.08
N ARG A 46 -10.13 -3.11 -2.11
CA ARG A 46 -10.33 -4.36 -1.34
C ARG A 46 -11.42 -5.20 -1.96
N THR A 47 -11.07 -6.38 -2.46
CA THR A 47 -12.00 -7.44 -2.88
C THR A 47 -13.12 -6.95 -3.82
N LEU A 48 -12.73 -6.23 -4.88
CA LEU A 48 -13.73 -5.76 -5.87
C LEU A 48 -14.30 -6.88 -6.75
N GLY A 49 -13.68 -8.06 -6.76
CA GLY A 49 -14.07 -9.16 -7.65
C GLY A 49 -13.70 -8.94 -9.12
N ILE A 50 -12.80 -7.99 -9.39
CA ILE A 50 -12.32 -7.64 -10.73
C ILE A 50 -10.83 -8.00 -10.79
N ASP A 51 -10.45 -8.78 -11.80
CA ASP A 51 -9.04 -9.12 -12.02
C ASP A 51 -8.28 -7.92 -12.58
N MET A 52 -7.27 -7.48 -11.84
CA MET A 52 -6.43 -6.33 -12.16
C MET A 52 -4.96 -6.72 -11.98
N PRO A 53 -4.33 -7.33 -12.99
CA PRO A 53 -2.94 -7.79 -12.89
C PRO A 53 -1.95 -6.68 -12.53
N VAL A 54 -0.89 -7.02 -11.80
CA VAL A 54 0.21 -6.08 -11.47
C VAL A 54 0.75 -5.45 -12.76
N ASN A 55 1.08 -4.18 -12.70
CA ASN A 55 1.55 -3.34 -13.79
C ASN A 55 0.51 -2.99 -14.86
N SER A 56 -0.71 -3.53 -14.82
CA SER A 56 -1.77 -3.11 -15.74
C SER A 56 -2.10 -1.63 -15.60
N ILE A 57 -2.63 -1.09 -16.69
CA ILE A 57 -3.20 0.26 -16.75
C ILE A 57 -4.72 0.13 -16.80
N ILE A 58 -5.40 0.85 -15.93
CA ILE A 58 -6.86 0.81 -15.80
C ILE A 58 -7.45 2.16 -16.19
N SER A 59 -8.47 2.12 -17.05
CA SER A 59 -9.30 3.28 -17.37
C SER A 59 -10.77 2.89 -17.40
N GLY A 60 -11.67 3.88 -17.27
CA GLY A 60 -13.11 3.67 -17.29
C GLY A 60 -13.79 4.07 -15.99
N THR A 61 -14.94 3.49 -15.71
CA THR A 61 -15.74 3.82 -14.53
C THR A 61 -16.19 2.57 -13.79
N VAL A 62 -16.10 2.58 -12.47
CA VAL A 62 -16.56 1.50 -11.60
C VAL A 62 -17.30 2.07 -10.40
N LYS A 63 -18.40 1.41 -9.99
CA LYS A 63 -19.09 1.74 -8.75
C LYS A 63 -18.44 1.04 -7.57
N VAL A 64 -18.14 1.79 -6.53
CA VAL A 64 -17.44 1.32 -5.32
C VAL A 64 -17.98 2.04 -4.09
N ASN A 65 -17.64 1.54 -2.92
CA ASN A 65 -17.78 2.26 -1.65
C ASN A 65 -16.43 2.80 -1.23
N LEU A 66 -16.38 4.03 -0.71
CA LEU A 66 -15.23 4.60 -0.04
C LEU A 66 -15.37 4.36 1.47
N ALA A 67 -14.35 3.81 2.08
CA ALA A 67 -14.28 3.61 3.53
C ALA A 67 -12.90 3.98 4.06
N TYR A 68 -12.77 4.03 5.38
CA TYR A 68 -11.54 4.39 6.07
C TYR A 68 -11.22 3.34 7.15
N ASP A 69 -9.96 2.97 7.24
CA ASP A 69 -9.42 2.10 8.28
C ASP A 69 -8.28 2.83 8.99
N ALA A 70 -8.49 3.19 10.26
CA ALA A 70 -7.56 4.03 11.03
C ALA A 70 -7.12 5.32 10.30
N GLY A 71 -8.04 5.94 9.54
CA GLY A 71 -7.78 7.15 8.76
C GLY A 71 -7.21 6.92 7.36
N ILE A 72 -6.86 5.68 7.00
CA ILE A 72 -6.40 5.33 5.65
C ILE A 72 -7.61 5.03 4.76
N PRO A 73 -7.77 5.72 3.62
CA PRO A 73 -8.85 5.47 2.70
C PRO A 73 -8.63 4.17 1.92
N TYR A 74 -9.71 3.45 1.69
CA TYR A 74 -9.75 2.32 0.76
C TYR A 74 -11.09 2.24 0.03
N LEU A 75 -11.10 1.56 -1.10
CA LEU A 75 -12.32 1.26 -1.84
C LEU A 75 -12.72 -0.20 -1.64
N SER A 76 -14.01 -0.44 -1.50
CA SER A 76 -14.57 -1.79 -1.40
C SER A 76 -15.68 -2.00 -2.41
N ALA A 77 -16.06 -3.26 -2.65
CA ALA A 77 -17.16 -3.56 -3.53
C ALA A 77 -18.48 -3.01 -2.97
N SER A 78 -19.30 -2.45 -3.85
CA SER A 78 -20.71 -2.20 -3.63
C SER A 78 -21.56 -3.34 -4.25
N LYS A 79 -22.86 -3.33 -4.07
CA LYS A 79 -23.76 -4.28 -4.74
C LYS A 79 -23.77 -4.15 -6.27
N GLU A 80 -23.32 -3.01 -6.79
CA GLU A 80 -23.31 -2.69 -8.21
C GLU A 80 -21.89 -2.72 -8.82
N THR A 81 -20.89 -3.13 -8.04
CA THR A 81 -19.51 -3.23 -8.52
C THR A 81 -19.38 -4.33 -9.56
N ASN A 82 -18.96 -3.95 -10.76
CA ASN A 82 -18.58 -4.86 -11.85
C ASN A 82 -17.49 -4.20 -12.69
N GLY A 83 -16.80 -4.99 -13.50
CA GLY A 83 -15.71 -4.52 -14.38
C GLY A 83 -16.14 -4.15 -15.79
N GLU A 84 -17.43 -4.18 -16.14
CA GLU A 84 -17.92 -4.04 -17.51
C GLU A 84 -17.52 -2.72 -18.18
N ASN A 85 -17.42 -1.64 -17.42
CA ASN A 85 -17.04 -0.32 -17.90
C ASN A 85 -15.56 0.03 -17.63
N LEU A 86 -14.76 -0.97 -17.27
CA LEU A 86 -13.31 -0.83 -17.14
C LEU A 86 -12.58 -1.43 -18.34
N LYS A 87 -11.61 -0.70 -18.82
CA LYS A 87 -10.60 -1.20 -19.74
C LYS A 87 -9.32 -1.45 -18.94
N ILE A 88 -8.91 -2.71 -18.89
CA ILE A 88 -7.67 -3.15 -18.22
C ILE A 88 -6.71 -3.55 -19.33
N THR A 89 -5.56 -2.87 -19.41
CA THR A 89 -4.53 -3.12 -20.42
C THR A 89 -3.30 -3.63 -19.69
N GLU A 90 -2.92 -4.88 -19.95
CA GLU A 90 -1.68 -5.44 -19.41
C GLU A 90 -0.46 -4.66 -19.90
N SER A 91 0.53 -4.53 -19.05
CA SER A 91 1.78 -3.85 -19.33
C SER A 91 2.94 -4.58 -18.64
N ASN A 92 4.04 -4.72 -19.35
CA ASN A 92 5.29 -5.25 -18.79
C ASN A 92 6.14 -4.17 -18.12
N GLU A 93 5.74 -2.90 -18.22
CA GLU A 93 6.42 -1.81 -17.55
C GLU A 93 6.09 -1.81 -16.07
N ALA A 94 7.10 -2.02 -15.24
CA ALA A 94 6.92 -2.02 -13.79
C ALA A 94 6.50 -0.63 -13.29
N ALA A 95 5.68 -0.62 -12.24
CA ALA A 95 5.39 0.62 -11.53
C ALA A 95 6.64 1.09 -10.76
N GLU A 96 7.05 2.33 -10.98
CA GLU A 96 8.18 2.92 -10.27
C GLU A 96 7.78 3.32 -8.85
N PRO A 97 8.54 2.90 -7.81
CA PRO A 97 8.31 3.33 -6.44
C PRO A 97 8.69 4.81 -6.24
N VAL A 98 7.89 5.52 -5.48
CA VAL A 98 8.25 6.86 -5.01
C VAL A 98 9.36 6.74 -3.98
N ILE A 99 10.43 7.53 -4.12
CA ILE A 99 11.47 7.63 -3.09
C ILE A 99 10.90 8.42 -1.92
N ALA A 100 10.80 7.79 -0.76
CA ALA A 100 10.26 8.38 0.46
C ALA A 100 11.28 8.32 1.59
N THR A 101 11.27 9.35 2.44
CA THR A 101 11.96 9.32 3.74
C THR A 101 11.04 8.74 4.81
N VAL A 102 11.59 8.30 5.94
CA VAL A 102 10.78 7.87 7.09
C VAL A 102 9.86 9.01 7.55
N LYS A 103 10.37 10.25 7.54
CA LYS A 103 9.58 11.44 7.90
C LYS A 103 8.40 11.68 6.95
N ASP A 104 8.58 11.52 5.64
CA ASP A 104 7.46 11.70 4.67
C ASP A 104 6.29 10.76 4.99
N ILE A 105 6.60 9.54 5.39
CA ILE A 105 5.60 8.52 5.73
C ILE A 105 4.91 8.88 7.05
N LEU A 106 5.66 9.31 8.05
CA LEU A 106 5.10 9.77 9.34
C LEU A 106 4.22 11.01 9.17
N ASP A 107 4.54 11.88 8.21
CA ASP A 107 3.71 13.04 7.82
C ASP A 107 2.46 12.63 7.00
N GLY A 108 2.23 11.33 6.76
CA GLY A 108 1.07 10.80 6.04
C GLY A 108 1.14 10.93 4.52
N LYS A 109 2.32 11.25 3.96
CA LYS A 109 2.52 11.28 2.51
C LYS A 109 2.56 9.86 1.93
N TYR A 110 2.18 9.73 0.67
CA TYR A 110 2.27 8.47 -0.10
C TYR A 110 1.43 7.33 0.48
N THR A 111 0.32 7.64 1.16
CA THR A 111 -0.62 6.64 1.69
C THR A 111 -1.13 5.73 0.57
N ASN A 112 -1.15 4.42 0.80
CA ASN A 112 -1.47 3.36 -0.17
C ASN A 112 -0.51 3.25 -1.36
N ASP A 113 0.57 4.00 -1.38
CA ASP A 113 1.47 4.06 -2.52
C ASP A 113 2.63 3.07 -2.42
N LEU A 114 3.18 2.74 -3.58
CA LEU A 114 4.42 2.00 -3.71
C LEU A 114 5.59 2.95 -3.45
N ILE A 115 6.31 2.72 -2.37
CA ILE A 115 7.41 3.55 -1.91
C ILE A 115 8.72 2.78 -1.85
N LYS A 116 9.82 3.53 -1.87
CA LYS A 116 11.17 3.03 -1.63
C LYS A 116 11.87 3.88 -0.58
N ILE A 117 12.25 3.27 0.55
CA ILE A 117 13.06 3.88 1.60
C ILE A 117 14.49 3.39 1.42
N LYS A 118 15.42 4.32 1.17
CA LYS A 118 16.84 4.00 0.95
C LYS A 118 17.66 4.19 2.20
N GLU A 119 18.66 3.32 2.38
CA GLU A 119 19.72 3.47 3.39
C GLU A 119 19.23 3.73 4.82
N PHE A 120 18.07 3.19 5.18
CA PHE A 120 17.61 3.23 6.57
C PHE A 120 18.46 2.28 7.44
N THR A 121 18.64 2.63 8.70
CA THR A 121 19.24 1.74 9.70
C THR A 121 18.16 0.83 10.27
N PHE A 122 18.38 -0.48 10.19
CA PHE A 122 17.43 -1.46 10.73
C PHE A 122 17.53 -1.58 12.25
N SER A 123 16.40 -1.64 12.93
CA SER A 123 16.33 -2.01 14.35
C SER A 123 15.14 -2.92 14.64
N LYS A 124 15.19 -3.60 15.80
CA LYS A 124 14.10 -4.42 16.31
C LYS A 124 13.88 -4.15 17.78
N GLU A 125 12.64 -4.27 18.22
CA GLU A 125 12.25 -4.12 19.64
C GLU A 125 11.44 -5.33 20.07
N GLU A 126 11.88 -6.01 21.11
CA GLU A 126 11.13 -7.12 21.67
C GLU A 126 9.89 -6.60 22.42
N TYR A 127 8.69 -7.02 22.00
CA TYR A 127 7.44 -6.65 22.68
C TYR A 127 6.88 -7.78 23.55
N THR A 128 7.31 -9.02 23.30
CA THR A 128 7.10 -10.18 24.18
C THR A 128 8.17 -11.23 23.85
N THR A 129 8.43 -12.14 24.76
CA THR A 129 9.52 -13.12 24.66
C THR A 129 9.60 -13.78 23.29
N GLY A 130 10.69 -13.52 22.58
CA GLY A 130 10.99 -14.06 21.25
C GLY A 130 10.19 -13.45 20.11
N LYS A 131 9.42 -12.34 20.35
CA LYS A 131 8.67 -11.65 19.30
C LYS A 131 9.08 -10.18 19.21
N PHE A 132 9.32 -9.72 18.00
CA PHE A 132 9.91 -8.43 17.72
C PHE A 132 9.04 -7.58 16.78
N ASN A 133 9.00 -6.30 17.06
CA ASN A 133 8.66 -5.27 16.08
C ASN A 133 9.92 -4.85 15.34
N TYR A 134 9.81 -4.59 14.06
CA TYR A 134 10.92 -4.23 13.18
C TYR A 134 10.76 -2.80 12.68
N TYR A 135 11.87 -2.06 12.57
CA TYR A 135 11.83 -0.64 12.24
C TYR A 135 12.86 -0.25 11.20
N ALA A 136 12.47 0.70 10.35
CA ALA A 136 13.37 1.50 9.53
C ALA A 136 13.61 2.84 10.23
N ASN A 137 14.88 3.21 10.46
CA ASN A 137 15.29 4.43 11.16
C ASN A 137 16.12 5.32 10.24
N ASP A 138 15.90 6.63 10.29
CA ASP A 138 16.71 7.64 9.60
C ASP A 138 17.65 8.44 10.53
N GLY A 139 17.71 8.06 11.81
CA GLY A 139 18.48 8.70 12.87
C GLY A 139 17.63 9.57 13.81
N GLU A 140 16.57 10.19 13.29
CA GLU A 140 15.65 11.03 14.07
C GLU A 140 14.28 10.36 14.24
N ASN A 141 13.84 9.63 13.22
CA ASN A 141 12.52 9.05 13.11
C ASN A 141 12.61 7.55 12.89
N LYS A 142 11.58 6.83 13.28
CA LYS A 142 11.45 5.40 12.97
C LYS A 142 10.03 5.07 12.51
N ILE A 143 9.92 4.13 11.57
CA ILE A 143 8.64 3.59 11.11
C ILE A 143 8.65 2.07 11.21
N MET A 144 7.51 1.48 11.57
CA MET A 144 7.40 0.04 11.68
C MET A 144 7.41 -0.61 10.29
N ILE A 145 8.16 -1.70 10.18
CA ILE A 145 8.13 -2.61 9.02
C ILE A 145 7.26 -3.80 9.40
N TYR A 146 6.10 -3.93 8.79
CA TYR A 146 5.20 -5.05 9.02
C TYR A 146 5.24 -6.03 7.85
N ASP A 147 5.86 -7.19 8.04
CA ASP A 147 5.99 -8.24 7.03
C ASP A 147 4.68 -9.02 6.83
N LYS A 148 3.64 -8.28 6.44
CA LYS A 148 2.26 -8.76 6.30
C LYS A 148 2.12 -9.87 5.25
N PHE A 149 2.95 -9.85 4.23
CA PHE A 149 2.82 -10.72 3.06
C PHE A 149 3.60 -12.03 3.18
N SER A 150 3.62 -12.61 4.40
CA SER A 150 4.17 -13.94 4.66
C SER A 150 5.68 -14.09 4.46
N GLY A 151 6.45 -13.19 5.01
CA GLY A 151 7.91 -13.25 5.01
C GLY A 151 8.57 -12.80 3.71
N ILE A 152 7.83 -12.13 2.83
CA ILE A 152 8.37 -11.59 1.57
C ILE A 152 9.56 -10.65 1.85
N GLY A 153 9.44 -9.77 2.85
CA GLY A 153 10.50 -8.83 3.20
C GLY A 153 11.73 -9.46 3.86
N GLY A 154 11.56 -10.62 4.47
CA GLY A 154 12.65 -11.31 5.17
C GLY A 154 13.22 -10.53 6.37
N VAL A 155 12.46 -9.59 6.92
CA VAL A 155 12.91 -8.63 7.95
C VAL A 155 13.45 -9.29 9.22
N SER A 156 12.98 -10.49 9.58
CA SER A 156 13.47 -11.25 10.72
C SER A 156 14.91 -11.75 10.58
N LYS A 157 15.46 -11.71 9.36
CA LYS A 157 16.82 -12.15 9.03
C LYS A 157 17.81 -11.00 8.94
N LEU A 158 17.34 -9.75 9.03
CA LEU A 158 18.19 -8.57 8.93
C LEU A 158 19.02 -8.39 10.21
N THR A 159 20.22 -7.83 10.05
CA THR A 159 21.15 -7.53 11.13
C THR A 159 20.86 -6.16 11.70
N GLU A 160 20.67 -6.06 13.00
CA GLU A 160 20.43 -4.80 13.69
C GLU A 160 21.64 -3.84 13.55
N GLY A 161 21.35 -2.58 13.31
CA GLY A 161 22.35 -1.53 13.11
C GLY A 161 22.87 -1.39 11.66
N GLU A 162 22.62 -2.37 10.80
CA GLU A 162 23.02 -2.32 9.40
C GLU A 162 22.06 -1.50 8.55
N LYS A 163 22.53 -1.03 7.39
CA LYS A 163 21.76 -0.23 6.44
C LYS A 163 21.13 -1.08 5.36
N TYR A 164 19.88 -0.76 5.05
CA TYR A 164 19.07 -1.49 4.06
C TYR A 164 18.23 -0.55 3.21
N THR A 165 17.72 -1.09 2.11
CA THR A 165 16.72 -0.45 1.24
C THR A 165 15.46 -1.30 1.22
N LEU A 166 14.30 -0.68 1.48
CA LEU A 166 12.99 -1.33 1.45
C LEU A 166 12.16 -0.80 0.29
N THR A 167 11.52 -1.70 -0.45
CA THR A 167 10.43 -1.36 -1.38
C THR A 167 9.15 -1.99 -0.86
N GLY A 168 8.10 -1.19 -0.68
CA GLY A 168 6.87 -1.66 -0.05
C GLY A 168 5.69 -0.72 -0.26
N ILE A 169 4.55 -1.08 0.31
CA ILE A 169 3.34 -0.27 0.35
C ILE A 169 3.24 0.41 1.72
N PHE A 170 2.99 1.72 1.74
CA PHE A 170 2.55 2.40 2.96
C PHE A 170 1.02 2.36 3.01
N GLY A 171 0.45 1.45 3.78
CA GLY A 171 -0.99 1.21 3.72
C GLY A 171 -1.66 0.72 5.00
N VAL A 172 -0.95 0.79 6.12
CA VAL A 172 -1.53 0.37 7.41
C VAL A 172 -1.17 1.36 8.50
N ILE A 173 -2.15 1.68 9.36
CA ILE A 173 -1.91 2.32 10.65
C ILE A 173 -2.50 1.39 11.72
N PHE A 174 -1.64 0.74 12.49
CA PHE A 174 -2.06 -0.13 13.57
C PHE A 174 -1.87 0.54 14.92
N ARG A 175 -2.96 0.77 15.65
CA ARG A 175 -2.97 1.47 16.95
C ARG A 175 -2.27 2.84 16.91
N GLY A 176 -2.45 3.59 15.82
CA GLY A 176 -1.82 4.89 15.62
C GLY A 176 -0.37 4.84 15.13
N ILE A 177 0.18 3.65 14.87
CA ILE A 177 1.54 3.47 14.36
C ILE A 177 1.47 3.20 12.86
N PRO A 178 2.07 4.05 12.01
CA PRO A 178 2.17 3.80 10.58
C PRO A 178 3.10 2.61 10.30
N GLU A 179 2.70 1.78 9.34
CA GLU A 179 3.43 0.58 8.96
C GLU A 179 3.70 0.54 7.46
N VAL A 180 4.91 0.15 7.09
CA VAL A 180 5.29 -0.14 5.71
C VAL A 180 5.32 -1.64 5.50
N LEU A 181 4.67 -2.08 4.42
CA LEU A 181 4.51 -3.48 4.04
C LEU A 181 5.48 -3.84 2.92
N PRO A 182 6.57 -4.57 3.17
CA PRO A 182 7.48 -5.00 2.12
C PRO A 182 6.76 -5.85 1.07
N ILE A 183 7.00 -5.56 -0.22
CA ILE A 183 6.47 -6.36 -1.35
C ILE A 183 7.54 -7.21 -2.02
N LYS A 184 8.79 -7.03 -1.63
CA LYS A 184 9.95 -7.85 -1.99
C LYS A 184 10.95 -7.89 -0.85
N ALA A 185 11.95 -8.75 -0.94
CA ALA A 185 13.02 -8.82 0.05
C ALA A 185 13.67 -7.44 0.27
N VAL A 186 13.95 -7.15 1.54
CA VAL A 186 14.71 -5.96 1.94
C VAL A 186 16.19 -6.19 1.59
N GLU A 187 16.82 -5.21 0.94
CA GLU A 187 18.17 -5.28 0.35
C GLU A 187 19.14 -4.38 1.11
#